data_f15882a606e7c6e1840ae329ba575b66
#
_entry.id   f15882a606e7c6e1840ae329ba575b66
#
_cell.length_a   1.000
_cell.length_b   1.000
_cell.length_c   1.000
_cell.angle_alpha   90.00
_cell.angle_beta   90.00
_cell.angle_gamma   90.00
#
_symmetry.space_group_name_H-M   'P 1'
#
loop_
_entity.id
_entity.type
_entity.pdbx_description
1 polymer ?
#
loop_
_entity_poly.entity_id
_entity_poly.type
_entity_poly.pdbx_seq_one_letter_code
_entity_poly.pdbx_strand_id
1 'polypeptide(L)'
;MSGILYMTLAMAGFSIADFAIKNLSGRLPVSQILIMVGFFEFSWFWIISVYRNSPLFSGKIKNKFFILRTLADLFAAIFFFVAIAYTPLSSASAIIQLSPLLVSVFALVILKEQVKWQSWLAIMVGLVGMLLIIQPGSDSFLPASIFSVLAVAMFVLRDTSTRLMSDDISALTVSSWAAVACTIAGLVSIPFFPLPMLPTINELFVVFLVSPVGCLAYFSLVQATQRG
;
A
#
# COMPACT_ATOMS: atom_id res chain seq x y z
N MET A 1 9.89 -18.83 -8.27
CA MET A 1 10.20 -18.16 -6.99
C MET A 1 9.07 -18.50 -6.02
N SER A 2 9.38 -18.80 -4.76
CA SER A 2 8.36 -19.06 -3.75
C SER A 2 7.64 -17.76 -3.37
N GLY A 3 6.36 -17.83 -2.92
CA GLY A 3 5.61 -16.65 -2.46
C GLY A 3 6.33 -15.88 -1.35
N ILE A 4 7.07 -16.61 -0.48
CA ILE A 4 7.89 -16.03 0.59
C ILE A 4 8.96 -15.07 0.01
N LEU A 5 9.65 -15.46 -1.06
CA LEU A 5 10.69 -14.60 -1.65
C LEU A 5 10.09 -13.33 -2.25
N TYR A 6 8.95 -13.44 -2.93
CA TYR A 6 8.23 -12.26 -3.42
C TYR A 6 7.80 -11.34 -2.29
N MET A 7 7.31 -11.88 -1.17
CA MET A 7 6.90 -11.09 -0.02
C MET A 7 8.10 -10.38 0.63
N THR A 8 9.24 -11.07 0.77
CA THR A 8 10.46 -10.46 1.32
C THR A 8 10.96 -9.30 0.44
N LEU A 9 10.97 -9.49 -0.88
CA LEU A 9 11.34 -8.43 -1.84
C LEU A 9 10.38 -7.25 -1.77
N ALA A 10 9.08 -7.52 -1.66
CA ALA A 10 8.07 -6.48 -1.51
C ALA A 10 8.31 -5.64 -0.26
N MET A 11 8.50 -6.27 0.89
CA MET A 11 8.70 -5.56 2.16
C MET A 11 10.00 -4.76 2.17
N ALA A 12 11.10 -5.30 1.64
CA ALA A 12 12.36 -4.58 1.52
C ALA A 12 12.22 -3.34 0.61
N GLY A 13 11.57 -3.49 -0.53
CA GLY A 13 11.34 -2.38 -1.47
C GLY A 13 10.44 -1.29 -0.87
N PHE A 14 9.34 -1.67 -0.20
CA PHE A 14 8.48 -0.70 0.49
C PHE A 14 9.22 0.04 1.60
N SER A 15 10.08 -0.62 2.38
CA SER A 15 10.85 0.07 3.43
C SER A 15 11.74 1.18 2.87
N ILE A 16 12.34 0.97 1.69
CA ILE A 16 13.15 1.99 1.00
C ILE A 16 12.25 3.13 0.51
N ALA A 17 11.11 2.80 -0.10
CA ALA A 17 10.16 3.79 -0.60
C ALA A 17 9.56 4.63 0.53
N ASP A 18 9.15 4.01 1.63
CA ASP A 18 8.56 4.66 2.80
C ASP A 18 9.54 5.64 3.46
N PHE A 19 10.82 5.26 3.55
CA PHE A 19 11.86 6.16 4.05
C PHE A 19 12.02 7.41 3.18
N ALA A 20 12.01 7.24 1.86
CA ALA A 20 12.09 8.38 0.93
C ALA A 20 10.83 9.27 1.03
N ILE A 21 9.64 8.67 1.09
CA ILE A 21 8.36 9.39 1.27
C ILE A 21 8.38 10.17 2.59
N LYS A 22 8.86 9.57 3.68
CA LYS A 22 8.96 10.26 4.97
C LYS A 22 9.87 11.48 4.89
N ASN A 23 11.00 11.40 4.22
CA ASN A 23 11.89 12.53 4.04
C ASN A 23 11.25 13.65 3.19
N LEU A 24 10.52 13.29 2.14
CA LEU A 24 9.80 14.24 1.29
C LEU A 24 8.65 14.92 2.03
N SER A 25 7.96 14.22 2.94
CA SER A 25 6.82 14.75 3.71
C SER A 25 7.20 15.85 4.71
N GLY A 26 8.48 16.06 4.97
CA GLY A 26 8.99 17.19 5.75
C GLY A 26 8.86 18.53 5.04
N ARG A 27 8.69 18.54 3.71
CA ARG A 27 8.58 19.76 2.90
C ARG A 27 7.39 19.74 1.95
N LEU A 28 7.17 18.64 1.26
CA LEU A 28 6.10 18.54 0.27
C LEU A 28 4.78 18.11 0.92
N PRO A 29 3.63 18.67 0.47
CA PRO A 29 2.32 18.20 0.90
C PRO A 29 2.07 16.73 0.53
N VAL A 30 1.34 16.00 1.39
CA VAL A 30 1.00 14.59 1.17
C VAL A 30 0.32 14.36 -0.18
N SER A 31 -0.62 15.24 -0.56
CA SER A 31 -1.31 15.18 -1.85
C SER A 31 -0.35 15.21 -3.03
N GLN A 32 0.65 16.08 -2.97
CA GLN A 32 1.66 16.21 -4.02
C GLN A 32 2.58 14.98 -4.10
N ILE A 33 2.99 14.44 -2.95
CA ILE A 33 3.82 13.22 -2.90
C ILE A 33 3.07 12.05 -3.54
N LEU A 34 1.79 11.86 -3.19
CA LEU A 34 0.93 10.83 -3.79
C LEU A 34 0.85 10.96 -5.32
N ILE A 35 0.65 12.19 -5.84
CA ILE A 35 0.60 12.44 -7.28
C ILE A 35 1.94 12.09 -7.93
N MET A 36 3.05 12.55 -7.37
CA MET A 36 4.38 12.30 -7.93
C MET A 36 4.73 10.81 -7.94
N VAL A 37 4.56 10.12 -6.80
CA VAL A 37 4.85 8.70 -6.67
C VAL A 37 3.98 7.90 -7.65
N GLY A 38 2.66 8.10 -7.62
CA GLY A 38 1.75 7.39 -8.50
C GLY A 38 2.02 7.64 -9.99
N PHE A 39 2.32 8.88 -10.37
CA PHE A 39 2.64 9.24 -11.76
C PHE A 39 3.94 8.55 -12.25
N PHE A 40 5.02 8.61 -11.46
CA PHE A 40 6.28 7.97 -11.86
C PHE A 40 6.17 6.44 -11.86
N GLU A 41 5.50 5.84 -10.87
CA GLU A 41 5.25 4.40 -10.85
C GLU A 41 4.40 3.95 -12.05
N PHE A 42 3.32 4.67 -12.36
CA PHE A 42 2.52 4.38 -13.54
C PHE A 42 3.34 4.48 -14.82
N SER A 43 4.21 5.48 -14.94
CA SER A 43 5.08 5.67 -16.11
C SER A 43 6.02 4.47 -16.30
N TRP A 44 6.61 3.95 -15.23
CA TRP A 44 7.43 2.73 -15.28
C TRP A 44 6.62 1.51 -15.68
N PHE A 45 5.43 1.31 -15.11
CA PHE A 45 4.55 0.21 -15.50
C PHE A 45 4.10 0.32 -16.95
N TRP A 46 3.83 1.53 -17.43
CA TRP A 46 3.50 1.78 -18.84
C TRP A 46 4.64 1.36 -19.76
N ILE A 47 5.87 1.77 -19.48
CA ILE A 47 7.07 1.37 -20.25
C ILE A 47 7.20 -0.16 -20.28
N ILE A 48 7.08 -0.81 -19.13
CA ILE A 48 7.16 -2.27 -19.04
C ILE A 48 6.02 -2.94 -19.84
N SER A 49 4.81 -2.39 -19.80
CA SER A 49 3.65 -2.89 -20.52
C SER A 49 3.86 -2.85 -22.03
N VAL A 50 4.36 -1.73 -22.54
CA VAL A 50 4.69 -1.56 -23.97
C VAL A 50 5.77 -2.56 -24.39
N TYR A 51 6.84 -2.68 -23.59
CA TYR A 51 7.93 -3.60 -23.87
C TYR A 51 7.50 -5.08 -23.88
N ARG A 52 6.56 -5.46 -22.98
CA ARG A 52 6.04 -6.84 -22.85
C ARG A 52 4.82 -7.13 -23.70
N ASN A 53 4.33 -6.18 -24.50
CA ASN A 53 3.06 -6.29 -25.26
C ASN A 53 1.88 -6.77 -24.39
N SER A 54 1.84 -6.32 -23.13
CA SER A 54 0.83 -6.71 -22.14
C SER A 54 -0.12 -5.54 -21.88
N PRO A 55 -1.39 -5.60 -22.35
CA PRO A 55 -2.30 -4.45 -22.23
C PRO A 55 -2.66 -4.19 -20.76
N LEU A 56 -2.50 -2.93 -20.32
CA LEU A 56 -2.92 -2.47 -18.98
C LEU A 56 -4.42 -2.23 -18.88
N PHE A 57 -5.07 -1.97 -20.01
CA PHE A 57 -6.50 -1.69 -20.11
C PHE A 57 -7.17 -2.83 -20.87
N SER A 58 -7.69 -3.80 -20.14
CA SER A 58 -8.47 -4.93 -20.70
C SER A 58 -9.90 -4.88 -20.19
N GLY A 59 -10.86 -5.48 -20.90
CA GLY A 59 -12.25 -5.57 -20.44
C GLY A 59 -12.42 -6.30 -19.09
N LYS A 60 -11.40 -7.01 -18.64
CA LYS A 60 -11.35 -7.75 -17.37
C LYS A 60 -11.31 -6.83 -16.12
N ILE A 61 -10.94 -5.56 -16.28
CA ILE A 61 -10.95 -4.55 -15.20
C ILE A 61 -12.36 -4.23 -14.68
N LYS A 62 -13.42 -4.64 -15.39
CA LYS A 62 -14.82 -4.51 -14.93
C LYS A 62 -15.19 -5.53 -13.85
N ASN A 63 -14.30 -6.43 -13.46
CA ASN A 63 -14.53 -7.35 -12.35
C ASN A 63 -14.76 -6.58 -11.04
N LYS A 64 -15.82 -6.92 -10.31
CA LYS A 64 -16.21 -6.25 -9.06
C LYS A 64 -15.09 -6.26 -8.01
N PHE A 65 -14.33 -7.36 -7.92
CA PHE A 65 -13.21 -7.47 -6.97
C PHE A 65 -12.00 -6.64 -7.40
N PHE A 66 -11.77 -6.47 -8.71
CA PHE A 66 -10.75 -5.56 -9.21
C PHE A 66 -11.08 -4.10 -8.87
N ILE A 67 -12.34 -3.69 -9.06
CA ILE A 67 -12.80 -2.35 -8.70
C ILE A 67 -12.68 -2.12 -7.20
N LEU A 68 -13.18 -3.07 -6.39
CA LEU A 68 -13.11 -2.98 -4.92
C LEU A 68 -11.67 -2.88 -4.44
N ARG A 69 -10.77 -3.70 -5.00
CA ARG A 69 -9.34 -3.64 -4.74
C ARG A 69 -8.75 -2.27 -5.05
N THR A 70 -9.05 -1.74 -6.23
CA THR A 70 -8.50 -0.44 -6.67
C THR A 70 -9.00 0.71 -5.79
N LEU A 71 -10.27 0.67 -5.37
CA LEU A 71 -10.82 1.63 -4.41
C LEU A 71 -10.16 1.49 -3.03
N ALA A 72 -9.95 0.26 -2.57
CA ALA A 72 -9.23 0.01 -1.32
C ALA A 72 -7.79 0.53 -1.38
N ASP A 73 -7.07 0.38 -2.51
CA ASP A 73 -5.75 0.97 -2.71
C ASP A 73 -5.77 2.49 -2.62
N LEU A 74 -6.76 3.13 -3.23
CA LEU A 74 -6.91 4.59 -3.21
C LEU A 74 -7.03 5.11 -1.77
N PHE A 75 -7.93 4.55 -0.98
CA PHE A 75 -8.10 4.95 0.42
C PHE A 75 -6.91 4.53 1.29
N ALA A 76 -6.34 3.35 1.05
CA ALA A 76 -5.13 2.91 1.73
C ALA A 76 -3.96 3.87 1.51
N ALA A 77 -3.76 4.34 0.27
CA ALA A 77 -2.72 5.31 -0.05
C ALA A 77 -2.92 6.63 0.72
N ILE A 78 -4.14 7.18 0.72
CA ILE A 78 -4.44 8.41 1.49
C ILE A 78 -4.09 8.20 2.96
N PHE A 79 -4.66 7.20 3.59
CA PHE A 79 -4.46 6.97 5.03
C PHE A 79 -3.01 6.66 5.38
N PHE A 80 -2.33 5.86 4.58
CA PHE A 80 -0.93 5.50 4.81
C PHE A 80 0.02 6.69 4.69
N PHE A 81 -0.10 7.48 3.64
CA PHE A 81 0.75 8.65 3.44
C PHE A 81 0.50 9.72 4.50
N VAL A 82 -0.75 9.92 4.93
CA VAL A 82 -1.07 10.78 6.08
C VAL A 82 -0.41 10.23 7.35
N ALA A 83 -0.52 8.94 7.60
CA ALA A 83 0.12 8.32 8.76
C ALA A 83 1.63 8.55 8.75
N ILE A 84 2.32 8.25 7.64
CA ILE A 84 3.78 8.46 7.51
C ILE A 84 4.16 9.93 7.71
N ALA A 85 3.37 10.87 7.17
CA ALA A 85 3.68 12.29 7.28
C ALA A 85 3.61 12.79 8.73
N TYR A 86 2.60 12.37 9.48
CA TYR A 86 2.29 12.93 10.80
C TYR A 86 2.66 12.04 11.99
N THR A 87 3.19 10.83 11.76
CA THR A 87 3.69 9.95 12.82
C THR A 87 5.12 9.50 12.55
N PRO A 88 5.86 9.02 13.57
CA PRO A 88 7.14 8.36 13.33
C PRO A 88 6.97 7.15 12.37
N LEU A 89 7.87 7.04 11.40
CA LEU A 89 7.82 5.96 10.40
C LEU A 89 7.82 4.57 11.06
N SER A 90 8.58 4.40 12.14
CA SER A 90 8.63 3.16 12.91
C SER A 90 7.26 2.76 13.47
N SER A 91 6.49 3.71 14.01
CA SER A 91 5.16 3.47 14.54
C SER A 91 4.16 3.14 13.44
N ALA A 92 4.14 3.93 12.35
CA ALA A 92 3.27 3.68 11.21
C ALA A 92 3.55 2.30 10.60
N SER A 93 4.83 1.98 10.34
CA SER A 93 5.24 0.69 9.75
C SER A 93 4.92 -0.50 10.67
N ALA A 94 5.10 -0.36 11.99
CA ALA A 94 4.79 -1.42 12.93
C ALA A 94 3.29 -1.75 12.96
N ILE A 95 2.41 -0.72 12.90
CA ILE A 95 0.97 -0.91 12.84
C ILE A 95 0.57 -1.61 11.53
N ILE A 96 1.16 -1.21 10.40
CA ILE A 96 0.87 -1.80 9.09
C ILE A 96 1.29 -3.26 9.00
N GLN A 97 2.32 -3.67 9.73
CA GLN A 97 2.75 -5.07 9.82
C GLN A 97 1.67 -6.03 10.39
N LEU A 98 0.57 -5.50 10.94
CA LEU A 98 -0.60 -6.29 11.32
C LEU A 98 -1.47 -6.70 10.12
N SER A 99 -1.30 -6.09 8.96
CA SER A 99 -2.12 -6.41 7.77
C SER A 99 -2.15 -7.90 7.45
N PRO A 100 -1.04 -8.66 7.42
CA PRO A 100 -1.08 -10.10 7.14
C PRO A 100 -1.86 -10.91 8.18
N LEU A 101 -1.82 -10.49 9.46
CA LEU A 101 -2.58 -11.14 10.53
C LEU A 101 -4.07 -10.90 10.33
N LEU A 102 -4.48 -9.65 10.04
CA LEU A 102 -5.88 -9.31 9.81
C LEU A 102 -6.42 -9.89 8.50
N VAL A 103 -5.60 -10.03 7.46
CA VAL A 103 -5.96 -10.77 6.24
C VAL A 103 -6.30 -12.23 6.59
N SER A 104 -5.55 -12.86 7.48
CA SER A 104 -5.83 -14.23 7.96
C SER A 104 -7.16 -14.31 8.71
N VAL A 105 -7.48 -13.31 9.56
CA VAL A 105 -8.78 -13.23 10.25
C VAL A 105 -9.92 -13.07 9.24
N PHE A 106 -9.73 -12.21 8.25
CA PHE A 106 -10.73 -11.94 7.23
C PHE A 106 -10.97 -13.19 6.36
N ALA A 107 -9.93 -13.91 5.98
CA ALA A 107 -10.02 -15.18 5.28
C ALA A 107 -10.82 -16.22 6.09
N LEU A 108 -10.60 -16.31 7.40
CA LEU A 108 -11.36 -17.17 8.29
C LEU A 108 -12.85 -16.82 8.31
N VAL A 109 -13.18 -15.54 8.47
CA VAL A 109 -14.58 -15.11 8.64
C VAL A 109 -15.34 -15.16 7.31
N ILE A 110 -14.73 -14.71 6.20
CA ILE A 110 -15.40 -14.59 4.90
C ILE A 110 -15.23 -15.84 4.05
N LEU A 111 -14.03 -16.42 3.99
CA LEU A 111 -13.74 -17.62 3.19
C LEU A 111 -14.05 -18.90 3.98
N LYS A 112 -14.39 -18.79 5.28
CA LYS A 112 -14.66 -19.90 6.18
C LYS A 112 -13.51 -20.93 6.21
N GLU A 113 -12.28 -20.48 6.02
CA GLU A 113 -11.09 -21.31 6.14
C GLU A 113 -10.85 -21.70 7.59
N GLN A 114 -10.40 -22.94 7.79
CA GLN A 114 -10.05 -23.41 9.14
C GLN A 114 -8.70 -22.84 9.54
N VAL A 115 -8.69 -21.95 10.52
CA VAL A 115 -7.46 -21.37 11.06
C VAL A 115 -7.04 -22.12 12.32
N LYS A 116 -5.77 -22.52 12.34
CA LYS A 116 -5.17 -23.20 13.51
C LYS A 116 -5.15 -22.26 14.72
N TRP A 117 -5.25 -22.80 15.91
CA TRP A 117 -5.22 -22.03 17.16
C TRP A 117 -3.95 -21.17 17.32
N GLN A 118 -2.80 -21.62 16.76
CA GLN A 118 -1.56 -20.86 16.75
C GLN A 118 -1.69 -19.52 16.01
N SER A 119 -2.49 -19.47 14.94
CA SER A 119 -2.75 -18.22 14.22
C SER A 119 -3.56 -17.25 15.07
N TRP A 120 -4.51 -17.74 15.87
CA TRP A 120 -5.25 -16.93 16.84
C TRP A 120 -4.32 -16.33 17.90
N LEU A 121 -3.40 -17.13 18.43
CA LEU A 121 -2.40 -16.64 19.37
C LEU A 121 -1.51 -15.55 18.72
N ALA A 122 -1.05 -15.76 17.50
CA ALA A 122 -0.26 -14.78 16.78
C ALA A 122 -1.02 -13.45 16.57
N ILE A 123 -2.31 -13.51 16.23
CA ILE A 123 -3.18 -12.33 16.08
C ILE A 123 -3.28 -11.58 17.41
N MET A 124 -3.54 -12.28 18.53
CA MET A 124 -3.64 -11.65 19.85
C MET A 124 -2.33 -10.99 20.26
N VAL A 125 -1.19 -11.67 20.08
CA VAL A 125 0.13 -11.09 20.36
C VAL A 125 0.40 -9.87 19.49
N GLY A 126 0.05 -9.91 18.19
CA GLY A 126 0.16 -8.78 17.28
C GLY A 126 -0.71 -7.58 17.72
N LEU A 127 -1.96 -7.82 18.12
CA LEU A 127 -2.85 -6.77 18.64
C LEU A 127 -2.30 -6.13 19.91
N VAL A 128 -1.79 -6.93 20.85
CA VAL A 128 -1.14 -6.40 22.06
C VAL A 128 0.07 -5.57 21.69
N GLY A 129 0.92 -6.04 20.78
CA GLY A 129 2.07 -5.27 20.27
C GLY A 129 1.65 -3.93 19.66
N MET A 130 0.58 -3.91 18.86
CA MET A 130 0.02 -2.68 18.31
C MET A 130 -0.43 -1.71 19.40
N LEU A 131 -1.16 -2.18 20.40
CA LEU A 131 -1.64 -1.34 21.50
C LEU A 131 -0.48 -0.74 22.31
N LEU A 132 0.61 -1.51 22.51
CA LEU A 132 1.81 -1.03 23.17
C LEU A 132 2.54 0.07 22.36
N ILE A 133 2.44 0.05 21.02
CA ILE A 133 3.04 1.06 20.15
C ILE A 133 2.18 2.31 20.08
N ILE A 134 0.87 2.15 19.91
CA ILE A 134 -0.10 3.26 19.80
C ILE A 134 -0.28 3.96 21.14
N GLN A 135 -0.25 3.22 22.24
CA GLN A 135 -0.47 3.69 23.61
C GLN A 135 -1.71 4.59 23.75
N PRO A 136 -2.92 4.10 23.37
CA PRO A 136 -4.12 4.91 23.38
C PRO A 136 -4.40 5.39 24.82
N GLY A 137 -4.65 6.70 24.95
CA GLY A 137 -4.95 7.31 26.25
C GLY A 137 -3.74 7.74 27.07
N SER A 138 -2.52 7.58 26.58
CA SER A 138 -1.30 8.16 27.18
C SER A 138 -0.96 9.51 26.56
N ASP A 139 -0.09 10.27 27.23
CA ASP A 139 0.45 11.54 26.71
C ASP A 139 1.28 11.34 25.42
N SER A 140 1.72 10.11 25.17
CA SER A 140 2.47 9.71 23.95
C SER A 140 1.57 9.41 22.77
N PHE A 141 0.24 9.38 22.95
CA PHE A 141 -0.70 9.05 21.89
C PHE A 141 -0.72 10.13 20.81
N LEU A 142 -0.42 9.72 19.59
CA LEU A 142 -0.55 10.59 18.42
C LEU A 142 -1.90 10.28 17.71
N PRO A 143 -2.86 11.25 17.69
CA PRO A 143 -4.14 11.02 17.02
C PRO A 143 -4.01 10.58 15.56
N ALA A 144 -2.94 11.01 14.89
CA ALA A 144 -2.63 10.61 13.52
C ALA A 144 -2.35 9.09 13.36
N SER A 145 -2.06 8.36 14.46
CA SER A 145 -1.91 6.89 14.43
C SER A 145 -3.19 6.18 14.00
N ILE A 146 -4.36 6.81 14.13
CA ILE A 146 -5.63 6.26 13.64
C ILE A 146 -5.60 6.04 12.12
N PHE A 147 -4.87 6.89 11.38
CA PHE A 147 -4.71 6.73 9.94
C PHE A 147 -3.93 5.47 9.57
N SER A 148 -2.95 5.05 10.40
CA SER A 148 -2.30 3.74 10.22
C SER A 148 -3.28 2.58 10.36
N VAL A 149 -4.19 2.64 11.33
CA VAL A 149 -5.22 1.61 11.55
C VAL A 149 -6.21 1.58 10.37
N LEU A 150 -6.66 2.74 9.90
CA LEU A 150 -7.52 2.83 8.73
C LEU A 150 -6.82 2.31 7.47
N ALA A 151 -5.53 2.62 7.29
CA ALA A 151 -4.73 2.08 6.20
C ALA A 151 -4.66 0.54 6.24
N VAL A 152 -4.44 -0.04 7.43
CA VAL A 152 -4.45 -1.50 7.62
C VAL A 152 -5.78 -2.10 7.20
N ALA A 153 -6.92 -1.52 7.59
CA ALA A 153 -8.24 -2.00 7.18
C ALA A 153 -8.40 -1.99 5.65
N MET A 154 -7.92 -0.94 4.99
CA MET A 154 -7.95 -0.85 3.52
C MET A 154 -6.98 -1.84 2.87
N PHE A 155 -5.79 -2.07 3.43
CA PHE A 155 -4.86 -3.08 2.95
C PHE A 155 -5.44 -4.49 3.06
N VAL A 156 -6.12 -4.81 4.15
CA VAL A 156 -6.82 -6.09 4.32
C VAL A 156 -7.90 -6.27 3.25
N LEU A 157 -8.71 -5.23 2.99
CA LEU A 157 -9.74 -5.25 1.95
C LEU A 157 -9.13 -5.43 0.56
N ARG A 158 -8.03 -4.72 0.27
CA ARG A 158 -7.25 -4.83 -0.98
C ARG A 158 -6.74 -6.25 -1.20
N ASP A 159 -6.05 -6.81 -0.19
CA ASP A 159 -5.40 -8.12 -0.32
C ASP A 159 -6.42 -9.25 -0.42
N THR A 160 -7.51 -9.17 0.35
CA THR A 160 -8.62 -10.11 0.24
C THR A 160 -9.32 -10.02 -1.12
N SER A 161 -9.55 -8.81 -1.62
CA SER A 161 -10.11 -8.62 -2.96
C SER A 161 -9.19 -9.17 -4.05
N THR A 162 -7.87 -9.07 -3.87
CA THR A 162 -6.87 -9.65 -4.79
C THR A 162 -6.97 -11.18 -4.82
N ARG A 163 -7.16 -11.83 -3.67
CA ARG A 163 -7.37 -13.29 -3.60
C ARG A 163 -8.68 -13.76 -4.25
N LEU A 164 -9.71 -12.93 -4.19
CA LEU A 164 -11.04 -13.23 -4.78
C LEU A 164 -11.13 -12.84 -6.26
N MET A 165 -10.10 -12.20 -6.78
CA MET A 165 -10.05 -11.76 -8.17
C MET A 165 -9.72 -12.93 -9.08
N SER A 166 -10.24 -12.87 -10.33
CA SER A 166 -9.94 -13.86 -11.36
C SER A 166 -8.46 -13.90 -11.71
N ASP A 167 -7.89 -15.10 -11.84
CA ASP A 167 -6.48 -15.35 -12.21
C ASP A 167 -6.11 -14.80 -13.61
N ASP A 168 -7.10 -14.45 -14.40
CA ASP A 168 -6.92 -13.88 -15.74
C ASP A 168 -6.33 -12.48 -15.76
N ILE A 169 -6.31 -11.77 -14.62
CA ILE A 169 -5.80 -10.40 -14.53
C ILE A 169 -4.33 -10.44 -14.13
N SER A 170 -3.47 -9.95 -15.01
CA SER A 170 -2.03 -10.00 -14.78
C SER A 170 -1.61 -9.12 -13.59
N ALA A 171 -0.59 -9.55 -12.86
CA ALA A 171 -0.01 -8.75 -11.78
C ALA A 171 0.47 -7.37 -12.26
N LEU A 172 0.92 -7.26 -13.51
CA LEU A 172 1.32 -6.00 -14.12
C LEU A 172 0.12 -5.04 -14.23
N THR A 173 -1.03 -5.52 -14.72
CA THR A 173 -2.27 -4.73 -14.77
C THR A 173 -2.69 -4.27 -13.38
N VAL A 174 -2.69 -5.19 -12.42
CA VAL A 174 -3.07 -4.92 -11.03
C VAL A 174 -2.19 -3.83 -10.40
N SER A 175 -0.87 -3.95 -10.57
CA SER A 175 0.10 -2.98 -10.03
C SER A 175 0.02 -1.62 -10.72
N SER A 176 -0.21 -1.58 -12.03
CA SER A 176 -0.39 -0.33 -12.77
C SER A 176 -1.60 0.46 -12.29
N TRP A 177 -2.72 -0.23 -12.02
CA TRP A 177 -3.93 0.41 -11.51
C TRP A 177 -3.79 0.87 -10.07
N ALA A 178 -2.93 0.25 -9.27
CA ALA A 178 -2.56 0.78 -7.96
C ALA A 178 -1.83 2.12 -8.06
N ALA A 179 -0.91 2.27 -9.02
CA ALA A 179 -0.24 3.53 -9.28
C ALA A 179 -1.24 4.62 -9.76
N VAL A 180 -2.22 4.25 -10.60
CA VAL A 180 -3.33 5.15 -10.98
C VAL A 180 -4.15 5.54 -9.75
N ALA A 181 -4.50 4.59 -8.89
CA ALA A 181 -5.24 4.85 -7.65
C ALA A 181 -4.47 5.80 -6.73
N CYS A 182 -3.15 5.62 -6.60
CA CYS A 182 -2.27 6.51 -5.83
C CYS A 182 -2.28 7.94 -6.40
N THR A 183 -2.20 8.10 -7.72
CA THR A 183 -2.29 9.41 -8.39
C THR A 183 -3.64 10.07 -8.13
N ILE A 184 -4.74 9.33 -8.31
CA ILE A 184 -6.11 9.82 -8.06
C ILE A 184 -6.28 10.18 -6.57
N ALA A 185 -5.75 9.37 -5.65
CA ALA A 185 -5.76 9.64 -4.23
C ALA A 185 -5.11 11.00 -3.92
N GLY A 186 -3.97 11.29 -4.55
CA GLY A 186 -3.30 12.57 -4.43
C GLY A 186 -4.14 13.73 -4.96
N LEU A 187 -4.74 13.60 -6.13
CA LEU A 187 -5.61 14.62 -6.72
C LEU A 187 -6.84 14.92 -5.86
N VAL A 188 -7.52 13.89 -5.37
CA VAL A 188 -8.69 14.01 -4.49
C VAL A 188 -8.30 14.61 -3.14
N SER A 189 -7.06 14.42 -2.70
CA SER A 189 -6.56 14.93 -1.43
C SER A 189 -6.14 16.40 -1.45
N ILE A 190 -6.00 17.03 -2.62
CA ILE A 190 -5.56 18.43 -2.74
C ILE A 190 -6.37 19.39 -1.85
N PRO A 191 -7.72 19.34 -1.78
CA PRO A 191 -8.48 20.26 -0.96
C PRO A 191 -8.26 20.15 0.57
N PHE A 192 -7.68 19.04 1.03
CA PHE A 192 -7.48 18.71 2.44
C PHE A 192 -6.06 19.00 2.94
N PHE A 193 -5.15 19.34 2.04
CA PHE A 193 -3.73 19.58 2.34
C PHE A 193 -3.29 20.95 1.81
N PRO A 194 -2.13 21.46 2.26
CA PRO A 194 -1.55 22.67 1.68
C PRO A 194 -1.44 22.56 0.16
N LEU A 195 -1.52 23.70 -0.52
CA LEU A 195 -1.39 23.75 -1.97
C LEU A 195 -0.06 23.16 -2.44
N PRO A 196 -0.04 22.47 -3.58
CA PRO A 196 1.18 21.95 -4.16
C PRO A 196 2.23 23.06 -4.36
N MET A 197 3.48 22.73 -4.07
CA MET A 197 4.64 23.62 -4.25
C MET A 197 5.46 23.15 -5.44
N LEU A 198 6.29 24.05 -5.98
CA LEU A 198 7.27 23.64 -6.97
C LEU A 198 8.31 22.70 -6.32
N PRO A 199 8.40 21.44 -6.73
CA PRO A 199 9.40 20.52 -6.20
C PRO A 199 10.78 20.94 -6.71
N THR A 200 11.79 20.75 -5.86
CA THR A 200 13.19 20.91 -6.28
C THR A 200 13.60 19.77 -7.21
N ILE A 201 14.66 20.00 -7.98
CA ILE A 201 15.25 18.96 -8.84
C ILE A 201 15.66 17.73 -8.01
N ASN A 202 16.19 17.93 -6.82
CA ASN A 202 16.56 16.82 -5.94
C ASN A 202 15.36 15.99 -5.51
N GLU A 203 14.23 16.61 -5.17
CA GLU A 203 13.00 15.91 -4.79
C GLU A 203 12.41 15.11 -5.96
N LEU A 204 12.40 15.70 -7.17
CA LEU A 204 12.01 14.98 -8.38
C LEU A 204 12.93 13.78 -8.64
N PHE A 205 14.24 13.98 -8.48
CA PHE A 205 15.23 12.92 -8.67
C PHE A 205 15.06 11.79 -7.66
N VAL A 206 14.80 12.11 -6.39
CA VAL A 206 14.51 11.11 -5.34
C VAL A 206 13.29 10.28 -5.72
N VAL A 207 12.17 10.92 -6.10
CA VAL A 207 10.95 10.18 -6.50
C VAL A 207 11.21 9.33 -7.73
N PHE A 208 11.90 9.87 -8.74
CA PHE A 208 12.24 9.13 -9.95
C PHE A 208 13.09 7.90 -9.68
N LEU A 209 14.09 7.98 -8.79
CA LEU A 209 14.95 6.85 -8.42
C LEU A 209 14.24 5.81 -7.55
N VAL A 210 13.33 6.24 -6.69
CA VAL A 210 12.63 5.33 -5.77
C VAL A 210 11.46 4.65 -6.45
N SER A 211 10.81 5.26 -7.43
CA SER A 211 9.66 4.70 -8.13
C SER A 211 9.89 3.31 -8.75
N PRO A 212 11.03 2.99 -9.39
CA PRO A 212 11.29 1.60 -9.84
C PRO A 212 11.34 0.59 -8.72
N VAL A 213 11.84 1.01 -7.54
CA VAL A 213 11.86 0.16 -6.34
C VAL A 213 10.45 -0.08 -5.84
N GLY A 214 9.62 0.96 -5.78
CA GLY A 214 8.20 0.88 -5.48
C GLY A 214 7.45 -0.03 -6.46
N CYS A 215 7.68 0.11 -7.76
CA CYS A 215 7.11 -0.75 -8.79
C CYS A 215 7.46 -2.24 -8.57
N LEU A 216 8.74 -2.52 -8.29
CA LEU A 216 9.21 -3.88 -8.02
C LEU A 216 8.59 -4.44 -6.74
N ALA A 217 8.52 -3.62 -5.69
CA ALA A 217 7.90 -3.98 -4.42
C ALA A 217 6.42 -4.32 -4.61
N TYR A 218 5.68 -3.42 -5.28
CA TYR A 218 4.25 -3.62 -5.48
C TYR A 218 3.95 -4.81 -6.40
N PHE A 219 4.67 -4.96 -7.50
CA PHE A 219 4.55 -6.12 -8.37
C PHE A 219 4.84 -7.44 -7.62
N SER A 220 5.87 -7.44 -6.77
CA SER A 220 6.22 -8.59 -5.94
C SER A 220 5.14 -8.90 -4.91
N LEU A 221 4.53 -7.89 -4.28
CA LEU A 221 3.40 -8.05 -3.38
C LEU A 221 2.21 -8.72 -4.06
N VAL A 222 1.82 -8.23 -5.25
CA VAL A 222 0.71 -8.81 -6.01
C VAL A 222 1.00 -10.26 -6.39
N GLN A 223 2.22 -10.56 -6.84
CA GLN A 223 2.64 -11.93 -7.14
C GLN A 223 2.62 -12.85 -5.92
N ALA A 224 3.01 -12.33 -4.75
CA ALA A 224 2.93 -13.09 -3.50
C ALA A 224 1.48 -13.41 -3.13
N THR A 225 0.59 -12.43 -3.25
CA THR A 225 -0.83 -12.56 -2.89
C THR A 225 -1.61 -13.46 -3.86
N GLN A 226 -1.29 -13.44 -5.15
CA GLN A 226 -1.92 -14.29 -6.17
C GLN A 226 -1.46 -15.74 -6.12
N ARG A 227 -0.27 -16.02 -5.57
CA ARG A 227 0.34 -17.37 -5.55
C ARG A 227 0.28 -18.06 -4.18
N GLY A 228 -0.10 -17.35 -3.15
CA GLY A 228 -0.24 -17.84 -1.76
C GLY A 228 -1.68 -18.16 -1.44
#